data_ecf213be004b5b0c3acf5f7ec06a39d9
#
_entry.id   ecf213be004b5b0c3acf5f7ec06a39d9
#
_cell.length_a   1.000
_cell.length_b   1.000
_cell.length_c   1.000
_cell.angle_alpha   90.00
_cell.angle_beta   90.00
_cell.angle_gamma   90.00
#
_symmetry.space_group_name_H-M   'P 1'
#
loop_
_entity.id
_entity.type
_entity.pdbx_description
1 polymer ?
#
loop_
_entity_poly.entity_id
_entity_poly.type
_entity_poly.pdbx_seq_one_letter_code
_entity_poly.pdbx_strand_id
1 'polypeptide(L)'
;MTKNLTFDNEMKSLSLGVYKDNKNSIPKDWVRFSERDNESTGFHAETFYKKGTVVISMRGTDPFSYQDIILNDMAMGTNNLPIQYIDAINYYNEIQQTFQNSKIVFTGHSLGGSLAQLMGNLTGNEAVTFNAYGVGNLLNGNINYENSKNIRNYGNINDLVFMMNFDNQLGHTQVINSSFDDDFYLTKGYNGSYPQGGRDLVHHKIEHMGNLENSTSYVSPEEIESMILFGGVNLDIDLRNLDTERIITNEEIKAMTQEEFTQNEKFIMQQVAEGKVMTEMQAKEQLEAGNLIWVSSYTRADGTEVKGYYRRK
;
A
#
# COMPACT_ATOMS: atom_id res chain seq x y z
N MET A 1 5.31 3.76 -22.92
CA MET A 1 4.20 4.75 -22.97
C MET A 1 4.73 6.12 -22.59
N THR A 2 4.40 7.19 -23.30
CA THR A 2 4.85 8.54 -22.95
C THR A 2 4.05 9.03 -21.72
N LYS A 3 4.73 9.61 -20.73
CA LYS A 3 4.10 10.29 -19.59
C LYS A 3 3.09 11.34 -20.09
N ASN A 4 1.84 11.24 -19.66
CA ASN A 4 0.88 12.33 -19.79
C ASN A 4 0.64 12.93 -18.39
N LEU A 5 1.59 13.72 -17.94
CA LEU A 5 1.61 14.24 -16.57
C LEU A 5 0.32 15.01 -16.18
N THR A 6 -0.28 15.73 -17.12
CA THR A 6 -1.56 16.41 -16.86
C THR A 6 -2.65 15.40 -16.53
N PHE A 7 -2.78 14.35 -17.34
CA PHE A 7 -3.76 13.30 -17.13
C PHE A 7 -3.46 12.49 -15.87
N ASP A 8 -2.19 12.14 -15.64
CA ASP A 8 -1.78 11.35 -14.48
C ASP A 8 -2.00 12.13 -13.16
N ASN A 9 -1.81 13.46 -13.15
CA ASN A 9 -2.18 14.32 -12.02
C ASN A 9 -3.71 14.39 -11.79
N GLU A 10 -4.53 14.36 -12.85
CA GLU A 10 -5.99 14.22 -12.70
C GLU A 10 -6.33 12.86 -12.06
N MET A 11 -5.67 11.76 -12.49
CA MET A 11 -5.87 10.42 -11.88
C MET A 11 -5.47 10.43 -10.40
N LYS A 12 -4.36 11.08 -10.04
CA LYS A 12 -3.95 11.28 -8.63
C LYS A 12 -5.05 11.99 -7.84
N SER A 13 -5.61 13.04 -8.39
CA SER A 13 -6.68 13.81 -7.76
C SER A 13 -7.97 13.01 -7.59
N LEU A 14 -8.34 12.18 -8.58
CA LEU A 14 -9.49 11.28 -8.49
C LEU A 14 -9.24 10.16 -7.49
N SER A 15 -8.03 9.60 -7.43
CA SER A 15 -7.66 8.59 -6.43
C SER A 15 -7.70 9.12 -5.00
N LEU A 16 -7.41 10.40 -4.79
CA LEU A 16 -7.58 11.08 -3.50
C LEU A 16 -9.07 11.34 -3.22
N GLY A 17 -9.84 11.74 -4.23
CA GLY A 17 -11.23 12.17 -4.10
C GLY A 17 -12.20 11.08 -3.69
N VAL A 18 -11.86 9.78 -3.81
CA VAL A 18 -12.70 8.68 -3.35
C VAL A 18 -12.70 8.50 -1.82
N TYR A 19 -11.75 9.11 -1.11
CA TYR A 19 -11.76 9.14 0.34
C TYR A 19 -12.73 10.19 0.86
N LYS A 20 -13.44 9.89 1.97
CA LYS A 20 -14.56 10.71 2.47
C LYS A 20 -14.20 12.18 2.68
N ASP A 21 -13.03 12.44 3.21
CA ASP A 21 -12.60 13.79 3.60
C ASP A 21 -11.96 14.59 2.45
N ASN A 22 -11.76 13.97 1.29
CA ASN A 22 -10.99 14.54 0.19
C ASN A 22 -11.80 14.83 -1.09
N LYS A 23 -13.14 14.95 -0.98
CA LYS A 23 -14.03 15.21 -2.14
C LYS A 23 -13.68 16.50 -2.90
N ASN A 24 -13.07 17.46 -2.23
CA ASN A 24 -12.63 18.71 -2.86
C ASN A 24 -11.43 18.57 -3.79
N SER A 25 -10.73 17.43 -3.76
CA SER A 25 -9.62 17.13 -4.68
C SER A 25 -10.08 16.76 -6.09
N ILE A 26 -11.36 16.39 -6.26
CA ILE A 26 -11.92 16.04 -7.57
C ILE A 26 -11.88 17.27 -8.49
N PRO A 27 -11.19 17.20 -9.66
CA PRO A 27 -11.12 18.31 -10.58
C PRO A 27 -12.52 18.66 -11.11
N LYS A 28 -12.84 19.96 -11.21
CA LYS A 28 -14.21 20.48 -11.49
C LYS A 28 -14.84 20.02 -12.81
N ASP A 29 -14.02 19.61 -13.76
CA ASP A 29 -14.47 19.17 -15.07
C ASP A 29 -14.71 17.64 -15.15
N TRP A 30 -14.49 16.92 -14.04
CA TRP A 30 -14.87 15.53 -13.87
C TRP A 30 -16.23 15.42 -13.19
N VAL A 31 -17.15 14.71 -13.82
CA VAL A 31 -18.48 14.47 -13.29
C VAL A 31 -18.53 13.09 -12.64
N ARG A 32 -18.86 13.04 -11.34
CA ARG A 32 -19.11 11.79 -10.63
C ARG A 32 -20.40 11.16 -11.18
N PHE A 33 -20.33 9.94 -11.66
CA PHE A 33 -21.45 9.22 -12.27
C PHE A 33 -22.11 8.23 -11.30
N SER A 34 -21.33 7.38 -10.64
CA SER A 34 -21.83 6.34 -9.74
C SER A 34 -20.77 5.97 -8.72
N GLU A 35 -21.21 5.23 -7.70
CA GLU A 35 -20.35 4.62 -6.70
C GLU A 35 -20.79 3.19 -6.41
N ARG A 36 -19.87 2.40 -5.88
CA ARG A 36 -20.14 1.06 -5.39
C ARG A 36 -19.45 0.87 -4.05
N ASP A 37 -20.23 0.44 -3.06
CA ASP A 37 -19.75 -0.01 -1.75
C ASP A 37 -20.09 -1.48 -1.54
N ASN A 38 -19.17 -2.22 -0.92
CA ASN A 38 -19.43 -3.54 -0.37
C ASN A 38 -18.80 -3.60 1.03
N GLU A 39 -19.63 -3.40 2.05
CA GLU A 39 -19.17 -3.38 3.45
C GLU A 39 -18.56 -4.72 3.89
N SER A 40 -18.99 -5.85 3.30
CA SER A 40 -18.51 -7.18 3.67
C SER A 40 -17.07 -7.45 3.21
N THR A 41 -16.64 -6.82 2.11
CA THR A 41 -15.29 -6.93 1.57
C THR A 41 -14.46 -5.68 1.82
N GLY A 42 -15.09 -4.57 2.21
CA GLY A 42 -14.47 -3.24 2.31
C GLY A 42 -14.23 -2.57 0.96
N PHE A 43 -14.75 -3.14 -0.14
CA PHE A 43 -14.61 -2.54 -1.47
C PHE A 43 -15.36 -1.23 -1.57
N HIS A 44 -14.69 -0.20 -2.11
CA HIS A 44 -15.32 1.05 -2.50
C HIS A 44 -14.69 1.56 -3.80
N ALA A 45 -15.54 1.97 -4.75
CA ALA A 45 -15.09 2.61 -5.98
C ALA A 45 -16.10 3.67 -6.44
N GLU A 46 -15.58 4.69 -7.10
CA GLU A 46 -16.39 5.73 -7.73
C GLU A 46 -16.04 5.83 -9.21
N THR A 47 -17.06 6.09 -10.03
CA THR A 47 -16.89 6.30 -11.46
C THR A 47 -17.04 7.77 -11.81
N PHE A 48 -16.07 8.28 -12.56
CA PHE A 48 -16.04 9.66 -13.05
C PHE A 48 -16.04 9.69 -14.58
N TYR A 49 -16.66 10.72 -15.15
CA TYR A 49 -16.75 10.91 -16.60
C TYR A 49 -16.27 12.30 -17.01
N LYS A 50 -15.49 12.34 -18.09
CA LYS A 50 -15.03 13.56 -18.75
C LYS A 50 -14.76 13.30 -20.23
N LYS A 51 -15.49 13.99 -21.12
CA LYS A 51 -15.22 14.04 -22.57
C LYS A 51 -14.94 12.67 -23.22
N GLY A 52 -15.78 11.67 -22.98
CA GLY A 52 -15.64 10.33 -23.56
C GLY A 52 -14.66 9.39 -22.80
N THR A 53 -14.06 9.87 -21.73
CA THR A 53 -13.25 9.06 -20.82
C THR A 53 -14.02 8.78 -19.54
N VAL A 54 -14.07 7.53 -19.15
CA VAL A 54 -14.63 7.03 -17.89
C VAL A 54 -13.47 6.57 -17.01
N VAL A 55 -13.44 7.02 -15.78
CA VAL A 55 -12.45 6.60 -14.79
C VAL A 55 -13.14 5.84 -13.66
N ILE A 56 -12.71 4.63 -13.40
CA ILE A 56 -13.09 3.86 -12.21
C ILE A 56 -11.96 4.06 -11.19
N SER A 57 -12.23 4.84 -10.17
CA SER A 57 -11.29 5.11 -9.07
C SER A 57 -11.62 4.23 -7.88
N MET A 58 -10.70 3.36 -7.51
CA MET A 58 -10.86 2.41 -6.41
C MET A 58 -10.14 2.95 -5.17
N ARG A 59 -10.85 2.92 -4.03
CA ARG A 59 -10.31 3.34 -2.75
C ARG A 59 -9.41 2.25 -2.17
N GLY A 60 -8.29 2.65 -1.59
CA GLY A 60 -7.52 1.81 -0.69
C GLY A 60 -8.20 1.68 0.67
N THR A 61 -7.58 0.94 1.57
CA THR A 61 -8.03 0.82 2.96
C THR A 61 -8.01 2.20 3.63
N ASP A 62 -8.92 2.43 4.57
CA ASP A 62 -9.03 3.72 5.26
C ASP A 62 -7.72 4.03 5.99
N PRO A 63 -7.06 5.17 5.71
CA PRO A 63 -5.77 5.51 6.29
C PRO A 63 -5.80 5.71 7.81
N PHE A 64 -6.98 5.77 8.42
CA PHE A 64 -7.12 5.79 9.89
C PHE A 64 -7.00 4.40 10.52
N SER A 65 -7.02 3.35 9.72
CA SER A 65 -6.83 1.97 10.13
C SER A 65 -5.52 1.42 9.57
N TYR A 66 -4.37 1.97 9.99
CA TYR A 66 -3.05 1.45 9.60
C TYR A 66 -2.91 -0.05 9.89
N GLN A 67 -3.58 -0.53 10.94
CA GLN A 67 -3.65 -1.94 11.29
C GLN A 67 -4.39 -2.76 10.23
N ASP A 68 -5.48 -2.22 9.65
CA ASP A 68 -6.24 -2.88 8.58
C ASP A 68 -5.49 -2.87 7.25
N ILE A 69 -4.73 -1.80 6.93
CA ILE A 69 -3.85 -1.76 5.76
C ILE A 69 -2.85 -2.91 5.84
N ILE A 70 -2.19 -3.06 6.98
CA ILE A 70 -1.17 -4.09 7.16
C ILE A 70 -1.78 -5.49 7.18
N LEU A 71 -2.93 -5.67 7.82
CA LEU A 71 -3.48 -7.00 8.08
C LEU A 71 -4.38 -7.54 6.97
N ASN A 72 -5.16 -6.69 6.31
CA ASN A 72 -6.08 -7.14 5.28
C ASN A 72 -5.45 -7.08 3.88
N ASP A 73 -4.57 -6.11 3.64
CA ASP A 73 -3.96 -5.89 2.33
C ASP A 73 -2.66 -6.66 2.20
N MET A 74 -1.97 -6.92 3.30
CA MET A 74 -0.77 -7.76 3.37
C MET A 74 -1.06 -9.23 3.66
N ALA A 75 -2.29 -9.63 3.89
CA ALA A 75 -2.73 -11.00 3.60
C ALA A 75 -2.44 -11.38 2.14
N MET A 76 -2.12 -10.41 1.28
CA MET A 76 -1.45 -10.60 0.00
C MET A 76 -0.08 -11.27 0.10
N GLY A 77 0.60 -11.22 1.25
CA GLY A 77 1.75 -12.08 1.55
C GLY A 77 1.42 -13.57 1.56
N THR A 78 0.13 -13.95 1.51
CA THR A 78 -0.32 -15.33 1.32
C THR A 78 -0.42 -15.76 -0.15
N ASN A 79 0.03 -14.92 -1.11
CA ASN A 79 -0.14 -15.13 -2.56
C ASN A 79 -1.60 -15.23 -3.02
N ASN A 80 -2.54 -14.69 -2.28
CA ASN A 80 -3.95 -14.67 -2.65
C ASN A 80 -4.36 -13.31 -3.23
N LEU A 81 -5.22 -13.33 -4.25
CA LEU A 81 -5.84 -12.12 -4.78
C LEU A 81 -6.74 -11.48 -3.71
N PRO A 82 -6.77 -10.14 -3.60
CA PRO A 82 -7.68 -9.45 -2.69
C PRO A 82 -9.13 -9.84 -2.96
N ILE A 83 -9.93 -10.06 -1.92
CA ILE A 83 -11.35 -10.39 -2.05
C ILE A 83 -12.11 -9.29 -2.83
N GLN A 84 -11.70 -8.05 -2.68
CA GLN A 84 -12.23 -6.88 -3.40
C GLN A 84 -12.02 -6.95 -4.91
N TYR A 85 -11.14 -7.82 -5.41
CA TYR A 85 -10.89 -7.97 -6.84
C TYR A 85 -12.14 -8.48 -7.59
N ILE A 86 -12.93 -9.36 -6.97
CA ILE A 86 -14.20 -9.82 -7.54
C ILE A 86 -15.22 -8.68 -7.65
N ASP A 87 -15.28 -7.81 -6.62
CA ASP A 87 -16.14 -6.63 -6.65
C ASP A 87 -15.72 -5.65 -7.75
N ALA A 88 -14.41 -5.46 -7.93
CA ALA A 88 -13.85 -4.61 -8.98
C ALA A 88 -14.24 -5.12 -10.39
N ILE A 89 -14.16 -6.44 -10.62
CA ILE A 89 -14.57 -7.07 -11.88
C ILE A 89 -16.08 -6.84 -12.13
N ASN A 90 -16.91 -7.09 -11.12
CA ASN A 90 -18.36 -6.94 -11.23
C ASN A 90 -18.73 -5.48 -11.52
N TYR A 91 -18.14 -4.54 -10.80
CA TYR A 91 -18.38 -3.11 -11.02
C TYR A 91 -17.90 -2.64 -12.40
N TYR A 92 -16.73 -3.07 -12.84
CA TYR A 92 -16.24 -2.80 -14.19
C TYR A 92 -17.22 -3.29 -15.27
N ASN A 93 -17.74 -4.51 -15.14
CA ASN A 93 -18.68 -5.07 -16.12
C ASN A 93 -19.96 -4.23 -16.24
N GLU A 94 -20.49 -3.70 -15.13
CA GLU A 94 -21.65 -2.80 -15.13
C GLU A 94 -21.33 -1.47 -15.83
N ILE A 95 -20.16 -0.88 -15.51
CA ILE A 95 -19.73 0.38 -16.12
C ILE A 95 -19.47 0.20 -17.62
N GLN A 96 -18.83 -0.89 -18.04
CA GLN A 96 -18.55 -1.19 -19.43
C GLN A 96 -19.85 -1.34 -20.25
N GLN A 97 -20.89 -1.97 -19.70
CA GLN A 97 -22.20 -2.09 -20.34
C GLN A 97 -22.86 -0.73 -20.52
N THR A 98 -22.67 0.19 -19.56
CA THR A 98 -23.24 1.55 -19.63
C THR A 98 -22.47 2.44 -20.61
N PHE A 99 -21.16 2.30 -20.68
CA PHE A 99 -20.26 3.15 -21.46
C PHE A 99 -19.54 2.39 -22.58
N GLN A 100 -20.28 1.67 -23.41
CA GLN A 100 -19.76 0.73 -24.44
C GLN A 100 -18.74 1.32 -25.40
N ASN A 101 -18.78 2.63 -25.68
CA ASN A 101 -17.91 3.31 -26.64
C ASN A 101 -16.94 4.31 -25.98
N SER A 102 -16.82 4.28 -24.66
CA SER A 102 -15.95 5.20 -23.94
C SER A 102 -14.62 4.53 -23.62
N LYS A 103 -13.57 5.34 -23.54
CA LYS A 103 -12.29 4.90 -22.98
C LYS A 103 -12.48 4.70 -21.48
N ILE A 104 -12.22 3.49 -20.97
CA ILE A 104 -12.22 3.21 -19.53
C ILE A 104 -10.78 3.23 -19.01
N VAL A 105 -10.57 3.86 -17.85
CA VAL A 105 -9.29 3.94 -17.16
C VAL A 105 -9.49 3.56 -15.70
N PHE A 106 -8.57 2.81 -15.13
CA PHE A 106 -8.54 2.49 -13.71
C PHE A 106 -7.56 3.39 -12.98
N THR A 107 -7.91 3.78 -11.76
CA THR A 107 -6.98 4.49 -10.89
C THR A 107 -7.24 4.13 -9.43
N GLY A 108 -6.24 4.33 -8.59
CA GLY A 108 -6.35 4.09 -7.15
C GLY A 108 -5.03 4.31 -6.43
N HIS A 109 -5.14 4.43 -5.12
CA HIS A 109 -4.04 4.57 -4.19
C HIS A 109 -3.99 3.34 -3.28
N SER A 110 -2.79 2.92 -2.86
CA SER A 110 -2.63 1.79 -1.95
C SER A 110 -3.26 0.50 -2.50
N LEU A 111 -4.09 -0.22 -1.73
CA LEU A 111 -4.89 -1.37 -2.20
C LEU A 111 -5.74 -1.03 -3.43
N GLY A 112 -6.35 0.16 -3.48
CA GLY A 112 -7.09 0.61 -4.66
C GLY A 112 -6.21 0.69 -5.91
N GLY A 113 -4.93 1.06 -5.74
CA GLY A 113 -3.93 1.01 -6.79
C GLY A 113 -3.56 -0.42 -7.19
N SER A 114 -3.46 -1.33 -6.22
CA SER A 114 -3.26 -2.76 -6.47
C SER A 114 -4.40 -3.37 -7.30
N LEU A 115 -5.65 -3.04 -6.93
CA LEU A 115 -6.83 -3.44 -7.70
C LEU A 115 -6.81 -2.84 -9.12
N ALA A 116 -6.37 -1.58 -9.28
CA ALA A 116 -6.24 -0.95 -10.58
C ALA A 116 -5.18 -1.65 -11.48
N GLN A 117 -4.06 -2.09 -10.91
CA GLN A 117 -3.09 -2.91 -11.63
C GLN A 117 -3.69 -4.23 -12.10
N LEU A 118 -4.40 -4.95 -11.21
CA LEU A 118 -5.06 -6.22 -11.55
C LEU A 118 -6.09 -6.02 -12.66
N MET A 119 -6.92 -4.98 -12.57
CA MET A 119 -7.93 -4.67 -13.58
C MET A 119 -7.32 -4.26 -14.91
N GLY A 120 -6.25 -3.45 -14.90
CA GLY A 120 -5.49 -3.09 -16.10
C GLY A 120 -4.89 -4.32 -16.79
N ASN A 121 -4.31 -5.24 -16.02
CA ASN A 121 -3.75 -6.49 -16.54
C ASN A 121 -4.82 -7.43 -17.10
N LEU A 122 -5.97 -7.54 -16.43
CA LEU A 122 -7.08 -8.38 -16.86
C LEU A 122 -7.72 -7.87 -18.16
N THR A 123 -7.98 -6.56 -18.24
CA THR A 123 -8.84 -6.00 -19.28
C THR A 123 -8.09 -5.37 -20.46
N GLY A 124 -6.82 -5.02 -20.27
CA GLY A 124 -6.02 -4.24 -21.22
C GLY A 124 -6.33 -2.74 -21.22
N ASN A 125 -7.25 -2.29 -20.37
CA ASN A 125 -7.51 -0.86 -20.20
C ASN A 125 -6.34 -0.18 -19.47
N GLU A 126 -6.22 1.13 -19.69
CA GLU A 126 -5.20 1.95 -19.02
C GLU A 126 -5.41 1.97 -17.51
N ALA A 127 -4.33 1.88 -16.75
CA ALA A 127 -4.35 2.06 -15.31
C ALA A 127 -3.24 3.04 -14.87
N VAL A 128 -3.57 3.91 -13.90
CA VAL A 128 -2.62 4.83 -13.27
C VAL A 128 -2.73 4.69 -11.77
N THR A 129 -1.67 4.26 -11.10
CA THR A 129 -1.71 3.90 -9.68
C THR A 129 -0.73 4.72 -8.84
N PHE A 130 -1.02 4.85 -7.55
CA PHE A 130 -0.27 5.70 -6.64
C PHE A 130 0.03 4.96 -5.34
N ASN A 131 1.31 4.86 -4.98
CA ASN A 131 1.80 4.15 -3.79
C ASN A 131 1.17 2.75 -3.61
N ALA A 132 0.98 2.04 -4.72
CA ALA A 132 0.33 0.74 -4.74
C ALA A 132 1.31 -0.38 -4.36
N TYR A 133 0.82 -1.38 -3.64
CA TYR A 133 1.52 -2.65 -3.48
C TYR A 133 1.56 -3.39 -4.82
N GLY A 134 2.72 -3.94 -5.20
CA GLY A 134 2.87 -4.70 -6.43
C GLY A 134 2.12 -6.05 -6.38
N VAL A 135 1.52 -6.46 -7.49
CA VAL A 135 0.60 -7.62 -7.50
C VAL A 135 0.99 -8.72 -8.50
N GLY A 136 2.13 -8.59 -9.16
CA GLY A 136 2.58 -9.54 -10.18
C GLY A 136 2.70 -10.99 -9.67
N ASN A 137 3.19 -11.18 -8.44
CA ASN A 137 3.30 -12.50 -7.80
C ASN A 137 1.93 -13.14 -7.54
N LEU A 138 0.87 -12.34 -7.31
CA LEU A 138 -0.48 -12.84 -7.02
C LEU A 138 -1.15 -13.50 -8.24
N LEU A 139 -0.67 -13.21 -9.43
CA LEU A 139 -1.19 -13.78 -10.68
C LEU A 139 -0.62 -15.18 -10.98
N ASN A 140 0.27 -15.72 -10.12
CA ASN A 140 0.80 -17.08 -10.23
C ASN A 140 1.31 -17.41 -11.65
N GLY A 141 2.03 -16.47 -12.28
CA GLY A 141 2.56 -16.62 -13.63
C GLY A 141 1.57 -16.29 -14.77
N ASN A 142 0.31 -15.94 -14.46
CA ASN A 142 -0.70 -15.58 -15.46
C ASN A 142 -0.70 -14.08 -15.80
N ILE A 143 0.48 -13.45 -15.83
CA ILE A 143 0.63 -12.04 -16.17
C ILE A 143 0.40 -11.87 -17.69
N ASN A 144 -0.55 -11.00 -18.06
CA ASN A 144 -0.68 -10.53 -19.42
C ASN A 144 0.30 -9.36 -19.65
N TYR A 145 1.48 -9.64 -20.19
CA TYR A 145 2.54 -8.64 -20.42
C TYR A 145 2.13 -7.57 -21.44
N GLU A 146 1.29 -7.90 -22.42
CA GLU A 146 0.80 -6.90 -23.40
C GLU A 146 -0.14 -5.89 -22.73
N ASN A 147 -1.06 -6.37 -21.90
CA ASN A 147 -1.96 -5.52 -21.16
C ASN A 147 -1.21 -4.66 -20.13
N SER A 148 -0.17 -5.22 -19.49
CA SER A 148 0.65 -4.50 -18.51
C SER A 148 1.32 -3.27 -19.09
N LYS A 149 1.58 -3.20 -20.39
CA LYS A 149 2.14 -2.00 -21.04
C LYS A 149 1.26 -0.76 -20.89
N ASN A 150 -0.01 -0.94 -20.57
CA ASN A 150 -0.99 0.14 -20.36
C ASN A 150 -1.07 0.60 -18.90
N ILE A 151 -0.25 0.04 -18.00
CA ILE A 151 -0.23 0.34 -16.57
C ILE A 151 0.94 1.28 -16.28
N ARG A 152 0.67 2.37 -15.55
CA ARG A 152 1.67 3.28 -15.01
C ARG A 152 1.52 3.37 -13.50
N ASN A 153 2.60 3.07 -12.80
CA ASN A 153 2.66 3.14 -11.35
C ASN A 153 3.54 4.32 -10.93
N TYR A 154 3.06 5.10 -9.99
CA TYR A 154 3.81 6.14 -9.33
C TYR A 154 3.94 5.80 -7.85
N GLY A 155 5.15 5.83 -7.32
CA GLY A 155 5.36 5.55 -5.90
C GLY A 155 6.55 6.29 -5.31
N ASN A 156 6.44 6.62 -4.03
CA ASN A 156 7.51 7.23 -3.28
C ASN A 156 8.46 6.14 -2.76
N ILE A 157 9.77 6.30 -3.01
CA ILE A 157 10.78 5.33 -2.54
C ILE A 157 10.83 5.24 -1.00
N ASN A 158 10.32 6.25 -0.31
CA ASN A 158 10.24 6.27 1.15
C ASN A 158 8.92 5.65 1.67
N ASP A 159 7.99 5.32 0.78
CA ASP A 159 6.75 4.63 1.13
C ASP A 159 7.01 3.13 1.33
N LEU A 160 6.71 2.68 2.54
CA LEU A 160 6.93 1.30 2.92
C LEU A 160 6.05 0.31 2.13
N VAL A 161 4.77 0.62 1.93
CA VAL A 161 3.82 -0.24 1.22
C VAL A 161 4.22 -0.43 -0.25
N PHE A 162 4.56 0.68 -0.93
CA PHE A 162 5.02 0.65 -2.31
C PHE A 162 6.30 -0.18 -2.47
N MET A 163 7.24 -0.04 -1.54
CA MET A 163 8.53 -0.70 -1.63
C MET A 163 8.53 -2.16 -1.19
N MET A 164 7.56 -2.60 -0.38
CA MET A 164 7.51 -3.98 0.12
C MET A 164 7.39 -5.04 -0.97
N ASN A 165 6.68 -4.76 -2.04
CA ASN A 165 6.52 -5.68 -3.16
C ASN A 165 6.86 -5.01 -4.51
N PHE A 166 7.88 -4.19 -4.49
CA PHE A 166 8.28 -3.32 -5.59
C PHE A 166 8.53 -4.10 -6.90
N ASP A 167 9.25 -5.23 -6.83
CA ASP A 167 9.59 -6.05 -7.99
C ASP A 167 8.38 -6.70 -8.67
N ASN A 168 7.22 -6.67 -8.03
CA ASN A 168 5.97 -7.21 -8.53
C ASN A 168 4.98 -6.13 -9.03
N GLN A 169 5.46 -4.91 -9.27
CA GLN A 169 4.67 -3.89 -9.94
C GLN A 169 4.39 -4.30 -11.39
N LEU A 170 3.13 -4.21 -11.82
CA LEU A 170 2.76 -4.50 -13.21
C LEU A 170 2.91 -3.24 -14.07
N GLY A 171 3.63 -3.36 -15.19
CA GLY A 171 3.77 -2.26 -16.15
C GLY A 171 4.94 -1.31 -15.86
N HIS A 172 4.73 -0.02 -16.18
CA HIS A 172 5.79 0.99 -16.09
C HIS A 172 5.77 1.65 -14.71
N THR A 173 6.84 1.55 -13.97
CA THR A 173 6.98 2.12 -12.65
C THR A 173 7.82 3.40 -12.67
N GLN A 174 7.31 4.43 -12.01
CA GLN A 174 7.94 5.73 -11.82
C GLN A 174 8.15 5.95 -10.33
N VAL A 175 9.37 6.23 -9.92
CA VAL A 175 9.71 6.48 -8.52
C VAL A 175 9.86 7.96 -8.24
N ILE A 176 9.38 8.39 -7.11
CA ILE A 176 9.50 9.74 -6.59
C ILE A 176 10.33 9.65 -5.32
N ASN A 177 11.38 10.45 -5.26
CA ASN A 177 12.14 10.66 -4.03
C ASN A 177 11.73 12.01 -3.47
N SER A 178 10.66 12.06 -2.68
CA SER A 178 10.32 13.25 -1.92
C SER A 178 10.74 13.03 -0.48
N SER A 179 11.77 13.76 -0.05
CA SER A 179 11.97 14.02 1.37
C SER A 179 10.89 15.01 1.80
N PHE A 180 10.24 14.79 2.94
CA PHE A 180 9.41 15.80 3.56
C PHE A 180 10.28 16.98 3.97
N ASP A 181 9.80 18.21 3.72
CA ASP A 181 10.28 19.36 4.44
C ASP A 181 10.02 19.12 5.92
N ASP A 182 11.06 19.21 6.74
CA ASP A 182 10.99 19.09 8.21
C ASP A 182 9.91 19.98 8.82
N ASP A 183 9.56 21.09 8.16
CA ASP A 183 8.48 22.01 8.53
C ASP A 183 7.10 21.36 8.61
N PHE A 184 6.80 20.33 7.82
CA PHE A 184 5.49 19.66 7.89
C PHE A 184 5.30 18.92 9.22
N TYR A 185 6.35 18.28 9.72
CA TYR A 185 6.30 17.55 10.99
C TYR A 185 6.29 18.51 12.18
N LEU A 186 7.06 19.59 12.11
CA LEU A 186 7.12 20.61 13.17
C LEU A 186 5.79 21.35 13.33
N THR A 187 5.08 21.65 12.24
CA THR A 187 3.79 22.38 12.29
C THR A 187 2.62 21.51 12.75
N LYS A 188 2.71 20.18 12.67
CA LYS A 188 1.66 19.24 13.08
C LYS A 188 1.83 18.70 14.49
N GLY A 189 2.84 19.17 15.26
CA GLY A 189 3.02 18.79 16.66
C GLY A 189 3.52 17.36 16.89
N TYR A 190 4.15 16.75 15.90
CA TYR A 190 4.83 15.48 16.07
C TYR A 190 6.14 15.69 16.83
N ASN A 191 6.11 15.51 18.14
CA ASN A 191 7.30 15.56 19.02
C ASN A 191 8.14 14.27 18.96
N GLY A 192 8.02 13.47 17.93
CA GLY A 192 8.79 12.25 17.74
C GLY A 192 10.01 12.52 16.88
N SER A 193 11.19 12.08 17.34
CA SER A 193 12.37 11.97 16.49
C SER A 193 12.05 10.98 15.37
N TYR A 194 11.58 11.48 14.22
CA TYR A 194 11.49 10.64 13.03
C TYR A 194 12.91 10.20 12.68
N PRO A 195 13.16 8.90 12.47
CA PRO A 195 14.46 8.48 11.97
C PRO A 195 14.63 9.13 10.61
N GLN A 196 15.55 10.08 10.52
CA GLN A 196 15.96 10.66 9.25
C GLN A 196 16.30 9.50 8.33
N GLY A 197 15.53 9.37 7.24
CA GLY A 197 15.82 8.46 6.16
C GLY A 197 15.25 7.04 6.27
N GLY A 198 14.15 6.81 6.96
CA GLY A 198 13.44 5.51 6.97
C GLY A 198 12.23 5.49 6.02
N ARG A 199 11.95 4.33 5.42
CA ARG A 199 10.66 4.05 4.79
C ARG A 199 9.60 4.00 5.88
N ASP A 200 8.47 4.68 5.69
CA ASP A 200 7.37 4.76 6.67
C ASP A 200 6.00 4.82 6.02
N LEU A 201 4.95 4.77 6.83
CA LEU A 201 3.58 4.88 6.38
C LEU A 201 3.11 6.34 6.21
N VAL A 202 3.87 7.33 6.66
CA VAL A 202 3.53 8.74 6.43
C VAL A 202 3.70 9.08 4.96
N HIS A 203 4.74 8.57 4.32
CA HIS A 203 4.96 8.69 2.88
C HIS A 203 3.95 7.89 2.06
N HIS A 204 3.22 6.97 2.71
CA HIS A 204 2.16 6.22 2.06
C HIS A 204 0.96 7.07 1.69
N LYS A 205 0.69 8.16 2.40
CA LYS A 205 -0.44 9.04 2.07
C LYS A 205 -0.25 9.68 0.70
N ILE A 206 -1.31 9.63 -0.11
CA ILE A 206 -1.27 10.14 -1.48
C ILE A 206 -0.98 11.65 -1.54
N GLU A 207 -1.40 12.41 -0.53
CA GLU A 207 -1.10 13.84 -0.38
C GLU A 207 0.40 14.09 -0.21
N HIS A 208 1.09 13.13 0.39
CA HIS A 208 2.52 13.21 0.71
C HIS A 208 3.42 12.60 -0.37
N MET A 209 2.86 12.08 -1.43
CA MET A 209 3.59 11.39 -2.48
C MET A 209 4.58 12.28 -3.25
N GLY A 210 4.44 13.60 -3.17
CA GLY A 210 5.26 14.52 -3.94
C GLY A 210 4.71 14.81 -5.33
N ASN A 211 5.50 15.54 -6.13
CA ASN A 211 5.12 15.98 -7.48
C ASN A 211 5.51 14.90 -8.49
N LEU A 212 4.54 14.47 -9.34
CA LEU A 212 4.77 13.48 -10.40
C LEU A 212 5.79 13.96 -11.45
N GLU A 213 6.00 15.26 -11.60
CA GLU A 213 7.03 15.82 -12.49
C GLU A 213 8.45 15.40 -12.08
N ASN A 214 8.67 15.22 -10.79
CA ASN A 214 9.94 14.82 -10.22
C ASN A 214 10.16 13.29 -10.24
N SER A 215 9.24 12.53 -10.84
CA SER A 215 9.39 11.09 -10.91
C SER A 215 10.37 10.66 -11.99
N THR A 216 11.17 9.63 -11.68
CA THR A 216 12.10 8.99 -12.60
C THR A 216 11.63 7.58 -12.92
N SER A 217 11.91 7.10 -14.14
CA SER A 217 11.66 5.70 -14.48
C SER A 217 12.54 4.80 -13.63
N TYR A 218 11.94 3.74 -13.12
CA TYR A 218 12.70 2.71 -12.42
C TYR A 218 13.69 2.03 -13.34
N VAL A 219 14.88 1.80 -12.88
CA VAL A 219 15.97 1.23 -13.65
C VAL A 219 16.45 -0.10 -13.04
N SER A 220 16.77 -0.16 -11.76
CA SER A 220 17.15 -1.41 -11.07
C SER A 220 17.02 -1.30 -9.55
N PRO A 221 16.94 -2.44 -8.80
CA PRO A 221 17.01 -2.43 -7.34
C PRO A 221 18.27 -1.75 -6.81
N GLU A 222 19.42 -1.96 -7.44
CA GLU A 222 20.69 -1.37 -7.02
C GLU A 222 20.70 0.15 -7.22
N GLU A 223 20.04 0.67 -8.26
CA GLU A 223 19.92 2.12 -8.46
C GLU A 223 18.97 2.76 -7.44
N ILE A 224 17.92 2.06 -7.01
CA ILE A 224 17.05 2.51 -5.91
C ILE A 224 17.84 2.54 -4.59
N GLU A 225 18.59 1.50 -4.26
CA GLU A 225 19.44 1.49 -3.08
C GLU A 225 20.46 2.63 -3.13
N SER A 226 21.02 2.91 -4.29
CA SER A 226 21.91 4.06 -4.51
C SER A 226 21.17 5.39 -4.26
N MET A 227 19.95 5.56 -4.78
CA MET A 227 19.14 6.76 -4.54
C MET A 227 18.84 6.96 -3.05
N ILE A 228 18.56 5.89 -2.31
CA ILE A 228 18.32 5.89 -0.87
C ILE A 228 19.61 6.27 -0.12
N LEU A 229 20.74 5.68 -0.48
CA LEU A 229 22.04 5.93 0.16
C LEU A 229 22.57 7.35 -0.09
N PHE A 230 22.42 7.88 -1.30
CA PHE A 230 22.86 9.23 -1.65
C PHE A 230 21.86 10.33 -1.24
N GLY A 231 20.59 9.98 -0.99
CA GLY A 231 19.57 10.87 -0.43
C GLY A 231 19.69 11.14 1.07
N GLY A 232 20.77 10.67 1.71
CA GLY A 232 21.01 10.91 3.15
C GLY A 232 20.24 9.99 4.09
N VAL A 233 19.71 8.89 3.58
CA VAL A 233 19.00 7.87 4.36
C VAL A 233 20.04 6.99 5.07
N ASN A 234 20.33 7.33 6.31
CA ASN A 234 21.16 6.49 7.17
C ASN A 234 20.27 5.44 7.84
N LEU A 235 20.31 4.20 7.34
CA LEU A 235 19.66 3.04 7.96
C LEU A 235 20.46 2.59 9.19
N ASP A 236 20.59 3.44 10.21
CA ASP A 236 21.10 3.01 11.51
C ASP A 236 19.96 2.36 12.31
N ILE A 237 19.61 1.13 11.90
CA ILE A 237 18.66 0.30 12.62
C ILE A 237 19.44 -0.28 13.82
N ASP A 238 19.12 0.16 15.01
CA ASP A 238 19.58 -0.54 16.23
C ASP A 238 18.84 -1.88 16.37
N LEU A 239 19.27 -2.86 15.57
CA LEU A 239 18.76 -4.24 15.59
C LEU A 239 19.07 -4.99 16.89
N ARG A 240 19.87 -4.40 17.80
CA ARG A 240 20.37 -5.08 19.02
C ARG A 240 19.29 -5.34 20.06
N ASN A 241 18.09 -4.75 19.93
CA ASN A 241 16.99 -4.89 20.90
C ASN A 241 15.75 -5.60 20.35
N LEU A 242 15.74 -6.03 19.08
CA LEU A 242 14.63 -6.77 18.50
C LEU A 242 14.88 -8.27 18.66
N ASP A 243 13.97 -8.97 19.35
CA ASP A 243 13.91 -10.44 19.31
C ASP A 243 13.42 -10.86 17.91
N THR A 244 14.37 -11.08 16.99
CA THR A 244 14.11 -11.43 15.58
C THR A 244 13.33 -12.75 15.45
N GLU A 245 13.29 -13.56 16.51
CA GLU A 245 12.56 -14.82 16.57
C GLU A 245 11.12 -14.65 17.09
N ARG A 246 10.76 -13.46 17.60
CA ARG A 246 9.38 -13.15 18.02
C ARG A 246 8.46 -13.21 16.80
N ILE A 247 7.32 -13.87 17.00
CA ILE A 247 6.20 -13.89 16.06
C ILE A 247 5.13 -12.94 16.59
N ILE A 248 4.60 -12.10 15.73
CA ILE A 248 3.47 -11.24 16.04
C ILE A 248 2.21 -11.78 15.37
N THR A 249 1.08 -11.76 16.07
CA THR A 249 -0.18 -12.23 15.50
C THR A 249 -1.03 -11.06 14.99
N ASN A 250 -1.94 -11.37 14.05
CA ASN A 250 -2.92 -10.40 13.55
C ASN A 250 -3.74 -9.80 14.68
N GLU A 251 -4.12 -10.63 15.65
CA GLU A 251 -4.91 -10.23 16.82
C GLU A 251 -4.12 -9.31 17.75
N GLU A 252 -2.82 -9.56 17.91
CA GLU A 252 -1.92 -8.68 18.68
C GLU A 252 -1.80 -7.31 18.02
N ILE A 253 -1.61 -7.26 16.70
CA ILE A 253 -1.55 -6.00 15.94
C ILE A 253 -2.86 -5.22 16.05
N LYS A 254 -4.01 -5.90 15.91
CA LYS A 254 -5.34 -5.28 16.04
C LYS A 254 -5.63 -4.70 17.44
N ALA A 255 -5.04 -5.29 18.45
CA ALA A 255 -5.22 -4.85 19.83
C ALA A 255 -4.31 -3.69 20.25
N MET A 256 -3.35 -3.29 19.41
CA MET A 256 -2.43 -2.17 19.70
C MET A 256 -3.15 -0.83 19.63
N THR A 257 -2.78 0.06 20.53
CA THR A 257 -3.09 1.49 20.39
C THR A 257 -2.28 2.08 19.24
N GLN A 258 -2.68 3.25 18.75
CA GLN A 258 -1.92 3.96 17.69
C GLN A 258 -0.46 4.23 18.11
N GLU A 259 -0.23 4.55 19.38
CA GLU A 259 1.11 4.79 19.91
C GLU A 259 1.94 3.51 19.96
N GLU A 260 1.38 2.42 20.49
CA GLU A 260 2.03 1.10 20.51
C GLU A 260 2.35 0.61 19.09
N PHE A 261 1.43 0.80 18.16
CA PHE A 261 1.65 0.45 16.76
C PHE A 261 2.82 1.23 16.17
N THR A 262 2.86 2.56 16.31
CA THR A 262 3.93 3.42 15.80
C THR A 262 5.29 3.03 16.39
N GLN A 263 5.35 2.69 17.68
CA GLN A 263 6.59 2.24 18.33
C GLN A 263 7.08 0.88 17.82
N ASN A 264 6.19 0.01 17.37
CA ASN A 264 6.49 -1.34 16.87
C ASN A 264 6.46 -1.42 15.33
N GLU A 265 6.19 -0.35 14.63
CA GLU A 265 5.95 -0.32 13.18
C GLU A 265 7.04 -1.05 12.40
N LYS A 266 8.31 -0.73 12.62
CA LYS A 266 9.44 -1.37 11.93
C LYS A 266 9.48 -2.88 12.12
N PHE A 267 9.26 -3.35 13.34
CA PHE A 267 9.23 -4.77 13.65
C PHE A 267 8.05 -5.45 12.96
N ILE A 268 6.85 -4.87 13.06
CA ILE A 268 5.63 -5.38 12.42
C ILE A 268 5.87 -5.51 10.92
N MET A 269 6.39 -4.46 10.30
CA MET A 269 6.62 -4.41 8.86
C MET A 269 7.67 -5.40 8.39
N GLN A 270 8.72 -5.60 9.17
CA GLN A 270 9.70 -6.65 8.88
C GLN A 270 9.05 -8.04 8.96
N GLN A 271 8.25 -8.32 9.98
CA GLN A 271 7.55 -9.61 10.13
C GLN A 271 6.58 -9.86 8.96
N VAL A 272 5.92 -8.81 8.49
CA VAL A 272 5.05 -8.89 7.31
C VAL A 272 5.85 -9.18 6.05
N ALA A 273 6.92 -8.42 5.79
CA ALA A 273 7.79 -8.60 4.63
C ALA A 273 8.40 -10.00 4.56
N GLU A 274 8.69 -10.59 5.72
CA GLU A 274 9.22 -11.94 5.84
C GLU A 274 8.12 -13.04 5.84
N GLY A 275 6.82 -12.66 5.67
CA GLY A 275 5.70 -13.60 5.72
C GLY A 275 5.54 -14.30 7.07
N LYS A 276 5.94 -13.66 8.16
CA LYS A 276 5.96 -14.23 9.51
C LYS A 276 4.74 -13.85 10.36
N VAL A 277 3.91 -12.91 9.92
CA VAL A 277 2.65 -12.57 10.59
C VAL A 277 1.64 -13.68 10.36
N MET A 278 0.99 -14.14 11.40
CA MET A 278 0.03 -15.23 11.34
C MET A 278 -1.18 -14.95 12.26
N THR A 279 -2.27 -15.68 12.05
CA THR A 279 -3.41 -15.61 12.96
C THR A 279 -3.05 -16.30 14.29
N GLU A 280 -3.76 -15.96 15.36
CA GLU A 280 -3.61 -16.61 16.66
C GLU A 280 -3.84 -18.14 16.57
N MET A 281 -4.76 -18.57 15.69
CA MET A 281 -5.02 -19.99 15.43
C MET A 281 -3.82 -20.66 14.79
N GLN A 282 -3.24 -20.07 13.76
CA GLN A 282 -2.03 -20.58 13.11
C GLN A 282 -0.84 -20.63 14.09
N ALA A 283 -0.68 -19.61 14.93
CA ALA A 283 0.38 -19.60 15.94
C ALA A 283 0.23 -20.73 16.95
N LYS A 284 -1.00 -21.04 17.40
CA LYS A 284 -1.30 -22.19 18.28
C LYS A 284 -1.01 -23.53 17.61
N GLU A 285 -1.42 -23.71 16.36
CA GLU A 285 -1.11 -24.91 15.59
C GLU A 285 0.41 -25.12 15.45
N GLN A 286 1.16 -24.06 15.19
CA GLN A 286 2.63 -24.11 15.12
C GLN A 286 3.28 -24.38 16.47
N LEU A 287 2.69 -23.89 17.57
CA LEU A 287 3.11 -24.21 18.93
C LEU A 287 2.91 -25.69 19.26
N GLU A 288 1.72 -26.24 18.94
CA GLU A 288 1.40 -27.67 19.13
C GLU A 288 2.28 -28.58 18.27
N ALA A 289 2.59 -28.15 17.04
CA ALA A 289 3.53 -28.83 16.16
C ALA A 289 4.99 -28.75 16.63
N GLY A 290 5.27 -27.95 17.67
CA GLY A 290 6.60 -27.77 18.24
C GLY A 290 7.55 -26.89 17.45
N ASN A 291 7.04 -26.11 16.48
CA ASN A 291 7.80 -25.15 15.67
C ASN A 291 7.96 -23.78 16.38
N LEU A 292 7.03 -23.47 17.28
CA LEU A 292 7.10 -22.30 18.12
C LEU A 292 7.22 -22.68 19.60
N ILE A 293 7.57 -21.70 20.43
CA ILE A 293 7.48 -21.76 21.88
C ILE A 293 6.67 -20.55 22.36
N TRP A 294 6.01 -20.68 23.51
CA TRP A 294 5.38 -19.58 24.20
C TRP A 294 6.35 -18.99 25.24
N VAL A 295 6.64 -17.71 25.12
CA VAL A 295 7.42 -16.95 26.11
C VAL A 295 6.42 -16.27 27.02
N SER A 296 6.43 -16.62 28.32
CA SER A 296 5.54 -16.01 29.32
C SER A 296 5.89 -14.53 29.54
N SER A 297 4.93 -13.74 29.96
CA SER A 297 5.14 -12.34 30.34
C SER A 297 6.23 -12.22 31.43
N TYR A 298 7.02 -11.18 31.33
CA TYR A 298 8.10 -10.89 32.28
C TYR A 298 8.36 -9.39 32.38
N THR A 299 9.08 -8.99 33.44
CA THR A 299 9.52 -7.60 33.59
C THR A 299 11.03 -7.52 33.34
N ARG A 300 11.44 -6.60 32.48
CA ARG A 300 12.85 -6.32 32.20
C ARG A 300 13.53 -5.66 33.44
N ALA A 301 14.87 -5.65 33.43
CA ALA A 301 15.65 -5.02 34.47
C ALA A 301 15.42 -3.50 34.61
N ASP A 302 14.98 -2.84 33.55
CA ASP A 302 14.60 -1.43 33.53
C ASP A 302 13.14 -1.15 33.99
N GLY A 303 12.42 -2.20 34.41
CA GLY A 303 11.03 -2.11 34.86
C GLY A 303 9.97 -2.24 33.76
N THR A 304 10.36 -2.39 32.51
CA THR A 304 9.42 -2.55 31.38
C THR A 304 8.72 -3.90 31.46
N GLU A 305 7.39 -3.90 31.46
CA GLU A 305 6.59 -5.13 31.35
C GLU A 305 6.55 -5.61 29.89
N VAL A 306 6.87 -6.89 29.67
CA VAL A 306 6.76 -7.56 28.38
C VAL A 306 5.63 -8.57 28.45
N LYS A 307 4.62 -8.40 27.60
CA LYS A 307 3.49 -9.36 27.44
C LYS A 307 4.03 -10.69 26.89
N GLY A 308 3.37 -11.80 27.20
CA GLY A 308 3.71 -13.09 26.62
C GLY A 308 3.58 -13.07 25.10
N TYR A 309 4.42 -13.83 24.40
CA TYR A 309 4.46 -13.85 22.92
C TYR A 309 4.95 -15.19 22.38
N TYR A 310 4.64 -15.46 21.12
CA TYR A 310 5.17 -16.60 20.37
C TYR A 310 6.58 -16.30 19.85
N ARG A 311 7.44 -17.34 19.86
CA ARG A 311 8.81 -17.24 19.39
C ARG A 311 9.21 -18.50 18.62
N ARG A 312 10.01 -18.37 17.57
CA ARG A 312 10.65 -19.50 16.91
C ARG A 312 11.66 -20.18 17.84
N LYS A 313 11.82 -21.51 17.69
CA LYS A 313 12.81 -22.27 18.41
C LYS A 313 14.22 -21.98 17.95
#